data_8040e0660a8f7020b1d9b4bd032db772
#
_entry.id   8040e0660a8f7020b1d9b4bd032db772
#
_cell.length_a   1.000
_cell.length_b   1.000
_cell.length_c   1.000
_cell.angle_alpha   90.00
_cell.angle_beta   90.00
_cell.angle_gamma   90.00
#
_symmetry.space_group_name_H-M   'P 1'
#
loop_
_entity.id
_entity.type
_entity.pdbx_description
1 polymer ?
#
loop_
_entity_poly.entity_id
_entity_poly.type
_entity_poly.pdbx_seq_one_letter_code
_entity_poly.pdbx_strand_id
1 'polypeptide(L)'
;MRVLIVKTSSMGDVLHTLPALTDAAQAIPGIRFDWVVEEGFAQIPSWHESVERVIPVAIRRWRKAWFSAPIKAERKAFREAVQAVKYDANIDAQGLVKSAALVNRLAHGVKHGMDWQTAREPLASLFYNRRHHIAKQQHAVERTRELFAKSLGYAKPQTQGDYAIARHFLQHEASAAAPYLVFLHATTRDDKHWPENRWQELLDLLADSGVRIKLPWGAPHEEARAKRLAEGREYVEVLPRMSLEQVAQVLASARAVVSVDTGLSHLTAALDKPNFTLYGPTDPGLIGGYGKNQHIVRPENSASTGDITASRVHLLLHNQGLL
;
A
#
# COMPACT_ATOMS: atom_id res chain seq x y z
N MET A 1 8.08 -2.05 25.00
CA MET A 1 7.08 -1.00 24.68
C MET A 1 6.01 -1.58 23.78
N ARG A 2 4.72 -1.34 24.07
CA ARG A 2 3.60 -1.82 23.27
C ARG A 2 2.81 -0.63 22.72
N VAL A 3 2.65 -0.56 21.41
CA VAL A 3 2.02 0.58 20.72
C VAL A 3 0.86 0.11 19.86
N LEU A 4 -0.29 0.82 19.94
CA LEU A 4 -1.39 0.62 19.02
C LEU A 4 -1.27 1.58 17.85
N ILE A 5 -1.38 1.04 16.63
CA ILE A 5 -1.46 1.82 15.40
C ILE A 5 -2.91 1.81 14.90
N VAL A 6 -3.40 2.96 14.51
CA VAL A 6 -4.68 3.13 13.83
C VAL A 6 -4.42 3.64 12.42
N LYS A 7 -4.45 2.74 11.44
CA LYS A 7 -4.37 3.06 10.01
C LYS A 7 -5.21 2.04 9.26
N THR A 8 -6.41 2.44 8.89
CA THR A 8 -7.44 1.50 8.45
C THR A 8 -7.46 1.30 6.93
N SER A 9 -7.18 2.33 6.16
CA SER A 9 -7.27 2.31 4.69
C SER A 9 -6.62 3.56 4.07
N SER A 10 -6.35 3.61 2.76
CA SER A 10 -6.47 2.53 1.79
C SER A 10 -5.22 1.65 1.78
N MET A 11 -5.11 0.70 0.82
CA MET A 11 -3.95 -0.21 0.72
C MET A 11 -2.62 0.55 0.69
N GLY A 12 -2.50 1.56 -0.17
CA GLY A 12 -1.29 2.38 -0.26
C GLY A 12 -0.96 3.09 1.06
N ASP A 13 -1.97 3.66 1.73
CA ASP A 13 -1.79 4.31 3.03
C ASP A 13 -1.32 3.33 4.13
N VAL A 14 -1.83 2.09 4.12
CA VAL A 14 -1.40 1.03 5.04
C VAL A 14 0.06 0.68 4.78
N LEU A 15 0.43 0.44 3.52
CA LEU A 15 1.81 0.16 3.11
C LEU A 15 2.75 1.32 3.49
N HIS A 16 2.38 2.56 3.21
CA HIS A 16 3.18 3.75 3.53
C HIS A 16 3.45 3.94 5.04
N THR A 17 2.76 3.19 5.89
CA THR A 17 2.99 3.22 7.33
C THR A 17 4.13 2.29 7.78
N LEU A 18 4.42 1.23 7.03
CA LEU A 18 5.42 0.23 7.39
C LEU A 18 6.83 0.80 7.67
N PRO A 19 7.36 1.76 6.88
CA PRO A 19 8.68 2.32 7.16
C PRO A 19 8.80 3.00 8.53
N ALA A 20 7.70 3.55 9.06
CA ALA A 20 7.69 4.13 10.39
C ALA A 20 7.84 3.08 11.51
N LEU A 21 7.36 1.86 11.29
CA LEU A 21 7.55 0.74 12.21
C LEU A 21 9.00 0.29 12.22
N THR A 22 9.61 0.22 11.03
CA THR A 22 11.03 -0.14 10.87
C THR A 22 11.93 0.85 11.62
N ASP A 23 11.70 2.15 11.41
CA ASP A 23 12.43 3.21 12.13
C ASP A 23 12.28 3.07 13.66
N ALA A 24 11.04 2.90 14.11
CA ALA A 24 10.75 2.77 15.54
C ALA A 24 11.38 1.51 16.15
N ALA A 25 11.37 0.39 15.42
CA ALA A 25 11.98 -0.86 15.87
C ALA A 25 13.51 -0.76 15.97
N GLN A 26 14.15 0.00 15.09
CA GLN A 26 15.58 0.30 15.16
C GLN A 26 15.91 1.25 16.30
N ALA A 27 15.07 2.25 16.56
CA ALA A 27 15.30 3.24 17.60
C ALA A 27 14.98 2.75 19.02
N ILE A 28 14.01 1.85 19.17
CA ILE A 28 13.49 1.38 20.46
C ILE A 28 13.52 -0.16 20.48
N PRO A 29 14.59 -0.77 20.99
CA PRO A 29 14.71 -2.23 21.05
C PRO A 29 13.52 -2.87 21.77
N GLY A 30 12.97 -3.92 21.18
CA GLY A 30 11.86 -4.68 21.75
C GLY A 30 10.48 -4.01 21.66
N ILE A 31 10.33 -2.91 20.92
CA ILE A 31 9.01 -2.35 20.62
C ILE A 31 8.16 -3.35 19.83
N ARG A 32 6.86 -3.40 20.15
CA ARG A 32 5.86 -4.24 19.46
C ARG A 32 4.62 -3.42 19.14
N PHE A 33 4.03 -3.74 18.00
CA PHE A 33 2.85 -3.03 17.50
C PHE A 33 1.64 -3.96 17.42
N ASP A 34 0.50 -3.45 17.86
CA ASP A 34 -0.80 -3.94 17.46
C ASP A 34 -1.38 -2.96 16.44
N TRP A 35 -2.06 -3.45 15.41
CA TRP A 35 -2.51 -2.60 14.33
C TRP A 35 -3.98 -2.80 14.00
N VAL A 36 -4.76 -1.71 14.12
CA VAL A 36 -6.15 -1.67 13.67
C VAL A 36 -6.20 -1.28 12.20
N VAL A 37 -6.71 -2.19 11.38
CA VAL A 37 -6.77 -2.07 9.92
C VAL A 37 -8.10 -2.62 9.38
N GLU A 38 -8.59 -2.10 8.26
CA GLU A 38 -9.79 -2.62 7.59
C GLU A 38 -9.56 -4.07 7.14
N GLU A 39 -10.58 -4.94 7.33
CA GLU A 39 -10.48 -6.40 7.11
C GLU A 39 -9.85 -6.80 5.76
N GLY A 40 -10.11 -6.04 4.70
CA GLY A 40 -9.54 -6.29 3.37
C GLY A 40 -8.03 -6.10 3.25
N PHE A 41 -7.39 -5.47 4.23
CA PHE A 41 -5.95 -5.21 4.24
C PHE A 41 -5.23 -5.85 5.43
N ALA A 42 -5.92 -6.72 6.17
CA ALA A 42 -5.42 -7.29 7.42
C ALA A 42 -4.12 -8.12 7.26
N GLN A 43 -3.86 -8.64 6.07
CA GLN A 43 -2.63 -9.38 5.80
C GLN A 43 -1.38 -8.49 5.79
N ILE A 44 -1.48 -7.23 5.33
CA ILE A 44 -0.31 -6.35 5.13
C ILE A 44 0.49 -6.12 6.42
N PRO A 45 -0.13 -5.72 7.55
CA PRO A 45 0.63 -5.53 8.79
C PRO A 45 1.33 -6.80 9.28
N SER A 46 0.76 -7.98 9.05
CA SER A 46 1.33 -9.25 9.53
C SER A 46 2.64 -9.66 8.83
N TRP A 47 2.98 -9.03 7.71
CA TRP A 47 4.26 -9.25 7.02
C TRP A 47 5.44 -8.53 7.68
N HIS A 48 5.19 -7.59 8.59
CA HIS A 48 6.22 -6.85 9.30
C HIS A 48 6.52 -7.49 10.67
N GLU A 49 7.78 -7.85 10.91
CA GLU A 49 8.22 -8.61 12.11
C GLU A 49 7.91 -7.94 13.46
N SER A 50 7.79 -6.61 13.50
CA SER A 50 7.48 -5.87 14.73
C SER A 50 5.99 -5.83 15.05
N VAL A 51 5.12 -6.29 14.14
CA VAL A 51 3.67 -6.37 14.38
C VAL A 51 3.37 -7.68 15.09
N GLU A 52 2.77 -7.58 16.26
CA GLU A 52 2.42 -8.74 17.08
C GLU A 52 0.96 -9.16 16.91
N ARG A 53 0.05 -8.19 16.80
CA ARG A 53 -1.36 -8.45 16.57
C ARG A 53 -1.94 -7.55 15.49
N VAL A 54 -2.71 -8.13 14.60
CA VAL A 54 -3.58 -7.40 13.67
C VAL A 54 -5.00 -7.47 14.21
N ILE A 55 -5.64 -6.32 14.34
CA ILE A 55 -7.03 -6.18 14.84
C ILE A 55 -7.89 -5.68 13.67
N PRO A 56 -8.55 -6.58 12.94
CA PRO A 56 -9.38 -6.21 11.81
C PRO A 56 -10.60 -5.39 12.24
N VAL A 57 -10.91 -4.37 11.48
CA VAL A 57 -12.13 -3.58 11.60
C VAL A 57 -12.87 -3.57 10.26
N ALA A 58 -14.20 -3.58 10.28
CA ALA A 58 -15.02 -3.63 9.07
C ALA A 58 -15.99 -2.44 9.01
N ILE A 59 -15.49 -1.22 9.20
CA ILE A 59 -16.33 -0.01 9.31
C ILE A 59 -17.23 0.16 8.08
N ARG A 60 -16.70 -0.12 6.87
CA ARG A 60 -17.45 0.00 5.63
C ARG A 60 -18.64 -0.96 5.57
N ARG A 61 -18.45 -2.19 6.03
CA ARG A 61 -19.48 -3.22 6.06
C ARG A 61 -20.44 -2.97 7.23
N TRP A 62 -19.94 -2.64 8.41
CA TRP A 62 -20.77 -2.40 9.60
C TRP A 62 -21.76 -1.24 9.39
N ARG A 63 -21.38 -0.19 8.68
CA ARG A 63 -22.26 0.95 8.39
C ARG A 63 -23.53 0.58 7.64
N LYS A 64 -23.52 -0.51 6.86
CA LYS A 64 -24.68 -0.97 6.09
C LYS A 64 -25.77 -1.62 6.96
N ALA A 65 -25.38 -2.17 8.11
CA ALA A 65 -26.30 -2.87 9.00
C ALA A 65 -25.92 -2.64 10.48
N TRP A 66 -25.62 -1.42 10.85
CA TRP A 66 -25.04 -1.03 12.16
C TRP A 66 -25.76 -1.55 13.38
N PHE A 67 -27.10 -1.70 13.30
CA PHE A 67 -27.95 -2.12 14.40
C PHE A 67 -28.31 -3.62 14.39
N SER A 68 -27.88 -4.37 13.38
CA SER A 68 -28.12 -5.81 13.31
C SER A 68 -27.37 -6.55 14.42
N ALA A 69 -27.93 -7.68 14.89
CA ALA A 69 -27.34 -8.46 15.97
C ALA A 69 -25.94 -9.00 15.64
N PRO A 70 -25.66 -9.54 14.42
CA PRO A 70 -24.32 -9.96 14.05
C PRO A 70 -23.30 -8.81 14.10
N ILE A 71 -23.64 -7.63 13.56
CA ILE A 71 -22.74 -6.47 13.56
C ILE A 71 -22.51 -5.95 14.98
N LYS A 72 -23.50 -5.98 15.85
CA LYS A 72 -23.31 -5.63 17.27
C LYS A 72 -22.32 -6.57 17.96
N ALA A 73 -22.40 -7.88 17.68
CA ALA A 73 -21.48 -8.87 18.22
C ALA A 73 -20.04 -8.64 17.71
N GLU A 74 -19.85 -8.42 16.39
CA GLU A 74 -18.54 -8.12 15.82
C GLU A 74 -17.94 -6.84 16.43
N ARG A 75 -18.71 -5.78 16.58
CA ARG A 75 -18.25 -4.52 17.19
C ARG A 75 -17.91 -4.69 18.68
N LYS A 76 -18.61 -5.56 19.39
CA LYS A 76 -18.29 -5.91 20.77
C LYS A 76 -16.94 -6.64 20.82
N ALA A 77 -16.74 -7.67 20.00
CA ALA A 77 -15.50 -8.42 19.93
C ALA A 77 -14.32 -7.51 19.54
N PHE A 78 -14.52 -6.62 18.57
CA PHE A 78 -13.51 -5.60 18.19
C PHE A 78 -13.13 -4.71 19.38
N ARG A 79 -14.11 -4.18 20.12
CA ARG A 79 -13.88 -3.37 21.32
C ARG A 79 -13.07 -4.14 22.36
N GLU A 80 -13.45 -5.37 22.65
CA GLU A 80 -12.75 -6.23 23.60
C GLU A 80 -11.31 -6.49 23.15
N ALA A 81 -11.08 -6.74 21.87
CA ALA A 81 -9.74 -6.94 21.32
C ALA A 81 -8.84 -5.69 21.45
N VAL A 82 -9.38 -4.49 21.22
CA VAL A 82 -8.66 -3.22 21.38
C VAL A 82 -8.37 -2.94 22.86
N GLN A 83 -9.31 -3.27 23.76
CA GLN A 83 -9.21 -2.98 25.19
C GLN A 83 -8.44 -4.07 25.96
N ALA A 84 -8.14 -5.20 25.36
CA ALA A 84 -7.41 -6.31 26.00
C ALA A 84 -5.98 -5.93 26.45
N VAL A 85 -5.41 -4.88 25.87
CA VAL A 85 -4.05 -4.43 26.14
C VAL A 85 -4.07 -2.97 26.56
N LYS A 86 -3.26 -2.64 27.56
CA LYS A 86 -2.91 -1.25 27.91
C LYS A 86 -1.67 -0.86 27.13
N TYR A 87 -1.83 0.08 26.22
CA TYR A 87 -0.74 0.54 25.35
C TYR A 87 0.03 1.69 26.00
N ASP A 88 1.33 1.71 25.74
CA ASP A 88 2.19 2.84 26.12
C ASP A 88 1.87 4.08 25.27
N ALA A 89 1.54 3.86 23.99
CA ALA A 89 1.08 4.90 23.09
C ALA A 89 0.05 4.34 22.08
N ASN A 90 -0.91 5.18 21.67
CA ASN A 90 -1.82 4.92 20.58
C ASN A 90 -1.57 5.97 19.50
N ILE A 91 -1.17 5.56 18.30
CA ILE A 91 -0.86 6.48 17.20
C ILE A 91 -1.95 6.39 16.13
N ASP A 92 -2.73 7.45 15.98
CA ASP A 92 -3.68 7.57 14.86
C ASP A 92 -2.95 8.17 13.65
N ALA A 93 -2.51 7.29 12.75
CA ALA A 93 -1.90 7.67 11.48
C ALA A 93 -2.95 7.85 10.37
N GLN A 94 -4.25 7.62 10.65
CA GLN A 94 -5.33 7.84 9.70
C GLN A 94 -5.77 9.31 9.66
N GLY A 95 -5.88 9.96 10.81
CA GLY A 95 -6.23 11.35 10.94
C GLY A 95 -7.65 11.71 10.49
N LEU A 96 -8.61 10.79 10.63
CA LEU A 96 -10.03 11.00 10.33
C LEU A 96 -10.84 10.97 11.63
N VAL A 97 -11.92 11.76 11.70
CA VAL A 97 -12.81 11.79 12.86
C VAL A 97 -13.35 10.40 13.21
N LYS A 98 -13.70 9.61 12.20
CA LYS A 98 -14.19 8.24 12.42
C LYS A 98 -13.14 7.31 13.02
N SER A 99 -11.87 7.40 12.62
CA SER A 99 -10.79 6.61 13.19
C SER A 99 -10.46 7.05 14.60
N ALA A 100 -10.39 8.35 14.83
CA ALA A 100 -10.13 8.93 16.12
C ALA A 100 -11.26 8.64 17.13
N ALA A 101 -12.53 8.80 16.72
CA ALA A 101 -13.67 8.62 17.61
C ALA A 101 -14.03 7.15 17.86
N LEU A 102 -14.03 6.31 16.83
CA LEU A 102 -14.51 4.93 16.93
C LEU A 102 -13.42 3.94 17.33
N VAL A 103 -12.17 4.22 17.01
CA VAL A 103 -11.08 3.29 17.21
C VAL A 103 -10.13 3.79 18.29
N ASN A 104 -9.47 4.92 18.05
CA ASN A 104 -8.45 5.42 18.94
C ASN A 104 -9.00 5.77 20.33
N ARG A 105 -10.25 6.25 20.41
CA ARG A 105 -10.93 6.56 21.69
C ARG A 105 -11.18 5.32 22.56
N LEU A 106 -11.35 4.15 21.95
CA LEU A 106 -11.61 2.91 22.70
C LEU A 106 -10.36 2.37 23.38
N ALA A 107 -9.18 2.60 22.82
CA ALA A 107 -7.94 2.05 23.33
C ALA A 107 -7.52 2.73 24.65
N HIS A 108 -6.88 1.95 25.54
CA HIS A 108 -6.23 2.45 26.73
C HIS A 108 -4.83 2.96 26.40
N GLY A 109 -4.43 4.08 27.01
CA GLY A 109 -3.11 4.69 26.82
C GLY A 109 -3.16 6.09 26.22
N VAL A 110 -2.00 6.75 26.11
CA VAL A 110 -1.87 8.11 25.58
C VAL A 110 -2.11 8.11 24.07
N LYS A 111 -2.94 9.01 23.59
CA LYS A 111 -3.36 9.12 22.19
C LYS A 111 -2.57 10.19 21.48
N HIS A 112 -1.90 9.81 20.41
CA HIS A 112 -1.09 10.64 19.55
C HIS A 112 -1.72 10.75 18.16
N GLY A 113 -1.60 11.92 17.55
CA GLY A 113 -2.02 12.16 16.18
C GLY A 113 -1.54 13.52 15.69
N MET A 114 -1.88 13.86 14.45
CA MET A 114 -1.54 15.14 13.86
C MET A 114 -2.39 16.26 14.48
N ASP A 115 -1.85 17.47 14.50
CA ASP A 115 -2.53 18.64 15.02
C ASP A 115 -3.67 19.13 14.09
N TRP A 116 -4.37 20.17 14.53
CA TRP A 116 -5.47 20.79 13.80
C TRP A 116 -5.10 21.24 12.38
N GLN A 117 -3.89 21.74 12.18
CA GLN A 117 -3.43 22.30 10.91
C GLN A 117 -3.02 21.19 9.93
N THR A 118 -2.56 20.07 10.44
CA THR A 118 -1.91 19.03 9.61
C THR A 118 -2.66 17.71 9.53
N ALA A 119 -3.64 17.47 10.40
CA ALA A 119 -4.53 16.31 10.28
C ALA A 119 -5.33 16.37 8.98
N ARG A 120 -5.69 15.20 8.45
CA ARG A 120 -6.51 15.07 7.25
C ARG A 120 -7.91 15.68 7.46
N GLU A 121 -8.50 15.38 8.62
CA GLU A 121 -9.70 16.06 9.14
C GLU A 121 -9.32 16.78 10.43
N PRO A 122 -9.31 18.13 10.48
CA PRO A 122 -8.87 18.90 11.65
C PRO A 122 -9.54 18.48 12.94
N LEU A 123 -10.85 18.19 12.91
CA LEU A 123 -11.62 17.77 14.08
C LEU A 123 -11.11 16.47 14.73
N ALA A 124 -10.38 15.61 13.99
CA ALA A 124 -9.77 14.41 14.57
C ALA A 124 -8.78 14.76 15.69
N SER A 125 -8.11 15.91 15.58
CA SER A 125 -7.13 16.36 16.58
C SER A 125 -7.71 16.54 17.97
N LEU A 126 -9.02 16.76 18.10
CA LEU A 126 -9.69 16.92 19.39
C LEU A 126 -9.69 15.64 20.23
N PHE A 127 -9.49 14.46 19.60
CA PHE A 127 -9.47 13.17 20.27
C PHE A 127 -8.07 12.76 20.77
N TYR A 128 -7.02 13.58 20.50
CA TYR A 128 -5.64 13.23 20.87
C TYR A 128 -5.19 13.96 22.13
N ASN A 129 -4.47 13.24 23.00
CA ASN A 129 -3.79 13.80 24.16
C ASN A 129 -2.52 14.55 23.76
N ARG A 130 -1.80 14.04 22.76
CA ARG A 130 -0.59 14.61 22.19
C ARG A 130 -0.79 14.88 20.72
N ARG A 131 -0.65 16.12 20.31
CA ARG A 131 -0.84 16.59 18.93
C ARG A 131 0.49 17.01 18.37
N HIS A 132 0.79 16.51 17.17
CA HIS A 132 2.08 16.74 16.51
C HIS A 132 1.86 17.51 15.22
N HIS A 133 2.60 18.60 15.05
CA HIS A 133 2.65 19.33 13.78
C HIS A 133 3.51 18.55 12.79
N ILE A 134 2.92 18.10 11.68
CA ILE A 134 3.55 17.32 10.62
C ILE A 134 3.31 18.02 9.29
N ALA A 135 4.34 18.62 8.70
CA ALA A 135 4.20 19.38 7.46
C ALA A 135 3.54 18.57 6.34
N LYS A 136 2.62 19.21 5.60
CA LYS A 136 1.85 18.56 4.52
C LYS A 136 2.66 18.40 3.24
N GLN A 137 3.63 19.28 3.00
CA GLN A 137 4.44 19.33 1.79
C GLN A 137 5.61 18.34 1.84
N GLN A 138 5.30 17.07 2.06
CA GLN A 138 6.25 15.96 2.02
C GLN A 138 5.51 14.65 1.70
N HIS A 139 6.26 13.66 1.26
CA HIS A 139 5.70 12.35 0.90
C HIS A 139 4.97 11.70 2.08
N ALA A 140 3.88 10.97 1.81
CA ALA A 140 3.05 10.33 2.83
C ALA A 140 3.85 9.39 3.77
N VAL A 141 4.84 8.68 3.25
CA VAL A 141 5.78 7.87 4.05
C VAL A 141 6.54 8.75 5.03
N GLU A 142 7.12 9.85 4.58
CA GLU A 142 7.90 10.75 5.43
C GLU A 142 7.05 11.41 6.53
N ARG A 143 5.81 11.77 6.18
CA ARG A 143 4.86 12.29 7.18
C ARG A 143 4.55 11.27 8.28
N THR A 144 4.38 10.02 7.92
CA THR A 144 4.09 8.96 8.88
C THR A 144 5.31 8.64 9.73
N ARG A 145 6.51 8.57 9.15
CA ARG A 145 7.78 8.42 9.87
C ARG A 145 7.99 9.54 10.88
N GLU A 146 7.71 10.79 10.49
CA GLU A 146 7.82 11.95 11.40
C GLU A 146 6.81 11.89 12.53
N LEU A 147 5.55 11.47 12.25
CA LEU A 147 4.53 11.31 13.28
C LEU A 147 4.97 10.28 14.33
N PHE A 148 5.48 9.13 13.90
CA PHE A 148 5.96 8.09 14.82
C PHE A 148 7.16 8.56 15.64
N ALA A 149 8.13 9.20 15.01
CA ALA A 149 9.30 9.73 15.70
C ALA A 149 8.93 10.73 16.81
N LYS A 150 8.04 11.68 16.51
CA LYS A 150 7.53 12.65 17.51
C LYS A 150 6.66 11.99 18.58
N SER A 151 5.86 10.99 18.23
CA SER A 151 4.99 10.28 19.17
C SER A 151 5.77 9.41 20.17
N LEU A 152 6.86 8.80 19.71
CA LEU A 152 7.64 7.83 20.47
C LEU A 152 8.95 8.41 21.03
N GLY A 153 9.30 9.65 20.66
CA GLY A 153 10.42 10.38 21.25
C GLY A 153 11.80 9.99 20.72
N TYR A 154 11.89 9.56 19.45
CA TYR A 154 13.17 9.31 18.79
C TYR A 154 13.44 10.29 17.63
N ALA A 155 14.70 10.42 17.21
CA ALA A 155 15.04 11.23 16.04
C ALA A 155 14.70 10.48 14.75
N LYS A 156 13.88 11.09 13.87
CA LYS A 156 13.56 10.50 12.57
C LYS A 156 14.86 10.31 11.75
N PRO A 157 15.15 9.08 11.27
CA PRO A 157 16.30 8.84 10.41
C PRO A 157 16.25 9.67 9.13
N GLN A 158 17.40 10.16 8.66
CA GLN A 158 17.51 10.93 7.42
C GLN A 158 17.61 10.03 6.18
N THR A 159 17.89 8.75 6.39
CA THR A 159 17.91 7.73 5.32
C THR A 159 16.51 7.46 4.79
N GLN A 160 16.43 6.96 3.56
CA GLN A 160 15.18 6.47 3.00
C GLN A 160 14.58 5.38 3.90
N GLY A 161 13.26 5.43 4.11
CA GLY A 161 12.56 4.45 4.93
C GLY A 161 12.50 3.07 4.25
N ASP A 162 12.59 2.03 5.06
CA ASP A 162 12.51 0.63 4.64
C ASP A 162 11.17 0.03 5.07
N TYR A 163 10.44 -0.57 4.14
CA TYR A 163 9.19 -1.27 4.42
C TYR A 163 9.39 -2.57 5.21
N ALA A 164 10.57 -3.18 5.07
CA ALA A 164 11.01 -4.40 5.75
C ALA A 164 10.13 -5.66 5.55
N ILE A 165 9.24 -5.66 4.53
CA ILE A 165 8.36 -6.80 4.24
C ILE A 165 8.87 -7.71 3.12
N ALA A 166 9.82 -7.28 2.30
CA ALA A 166 10.36 -8.11 1.22
C ALA A 166 10.91 -9.44 1.73
N ARG A 167 11.54 -9.46 2.90
CA ARG A 167 12.09 -10.68 3.55
C ARG A 167 11.04 -11.75 3.79
N HIS A 168 9.81 -11.37 4.07
CA HIS A 168 8.71 -12.31 4.30
C HIS A 168 8.46 -13.19 3.08
N PHE A 169 8.69 -12.66 1.89
CA PHE A 169 8.44 -13.36 0.63
C PHE A 169 9.68 -14.02 0.02
N LEU A 170 10.89 -13.56 0.35
CA LEU A 170 12.14 -14.12 -0.17
C LEU A 170 12.44 -15.54 0.33
N GLN A 171 11.89 -15.93 1.48
CA GLN A 171 12.07 -17.28 2.04
C GLN A 171 11.41 -18.39 1.20
N HIS A 172 10.63 -18.03 0.20
CA HIS A 172 9.93 -18.94 -0.71
C HIS A 172 10.50 -18.92 -2.12
N GLU A 173 11.68 -18.32 -2.34
CA GLU A 173 12.36 -18.38 -3.62
C GLU A 173 12.93 -19.78 -3.86
N ALA A 174 12.11 -20.62 -4.45
CA ALA A 174 12.56 -21.87 -5.06
C ALA A 174 11.75 -22.12 -6.33
N SER A 175 12.11 -21.47 -7.40
CA SER A 175 11.91 -22.06 -8.73
C SER A 175 12.78 -21.33 -9.73
N ALA A 176 13.58 -22.06 -10.50
CA ALA A 176 14.23 -21.62 -11.72
C ALA A 176 13.19 -21.36 -12.83
N ALA A 177 12.10 -20.68 -12.50
CA ALA A 177 11.10 -20.25 -13.46
C ALA A 177 11.69 -19.16 -14.35
N ALA A 178 11.35 -19.16 -15.63
CA ALA A 178 11.75 -18.11 -16.55
C ALA A 178 11.32 -16.74 -16.02
N PRO A 179 12.17 -15.70 -16.17
CA PRO A 179 11.85 -14.35 -15.70
C PRO A 179 10.57 -13.83 -16.36
N TYR A 180 9.77 -13.09 -15.60
CA TYR A 180 8.52 -12.51 -16.08
C TYR A 180 8.33 -11.09 -15.60
N LEU A 181 7.53 -10.32 -16.33
CA LEU A 181 7.01 -9.04 -15.91
C LEU A 181 5.58 -9.21 -15.39
N VAL A 182 5.16 -8.31 -14.52
CA VAL A 182 3.76 -8.19 -14.09
C VAL A 182 3.18 -6.87 -14.58
N PHE A 183 2.02 -6.91 -15.21
CA PHE A 183 1.30 -5.70 -15.60
C PHE A 183 0.09 -5.51 -14.69
N LEU A 184 0.12 -4.43 -13.90
CA LEU A 184 -0.97 -4.01 -13.04
C LEU A 184 -1.84 -3.03 -13.82
N HIS A 185 -2.74 -3.58 -14.62
CA HIS A 185 -3.51 -2.87 -15.63
C HIS A 185 -4.81 -2.23 -15.12
N ALA A 186 -5.14 -2.41 -13.84
CA ALA A 186 -6.41 -2.00 -13.27
C ALA A 186 -6.25 -1.13 -12.02
N THR A 187 -7.19 -0.21 -11.84
CA THR A 187 -7.31 0.69 -10.69
C THR A 187 -8.78 1.04 -10.46
N THR A 188 -9.11 1.60 -9.31
CA THR A 188 -10.49 1.94 -8.93
C THR A 188 -11.01 3.24 -9.53
N ARG A 189 -10.12 4.09 -10.06
CA ARG A 189 -10.46 5.41 -10.62
C ARG A 189 -10.23 5.39 -12.13
N ASP A 190 -11.25 5.77 -12.89
CA ASP A 190 -11.22 5.74 -14.36
C ASP A 190 -10.13 6.66 -14.93
N ASP A 191 -9.92 7.83 -14.33
CA ASP A 191 -8.92 8.82 -14.76
C ASP A 191 -7.46 8.39 -14.54
N LYS A 192 -7.24 7.26 -13.86
CA LYS A 192 -5.92 6.66 -13.64
C LYS A 192 -5.63 5.47 -14.54
N HIS A 193 -6.61 4.99 -15.29
CA HIS A 193 -6.38 3.89 -16.23
C HIS A 193 -5.50 4.33 -17.39
N TRP A 194 -4.57 3.47 -17.77
CA TRP A 194 -3.93 3.55 -19.07
C TRP A 194 -4.85 2.91 -20.10
N PRO A 195 -5.07 3.51 -21.28
CA PRO A 195 -5.97 2.98 -22.30
C PRO A 195 -5.62 1.55 -22.70
N GLU A 196 -6.64 0.72 -22.95
CA GLU A 196 -6.46 -0.69 -23.28
C GLU A 196 -5.63 -0.91 -24.55
N ASN A 197 -5.83 -0.06 -25.58
CA ASN A 197 -5.00 -0.09 -26.79
C ASN A 197 -3.51 0.18 -26.51
N ARG A 198 -3.18 1.01 -25.52
CA ARG A 198 -1.79 1.25 -25.13
C ARG A 198 -1.16 0.03 -24.46
N TRP A 199 -1.94 -0.69 -23.65
CA TRP A 199 -1.48 -1.98 -23.12
C TRP A 199 -1.25 -2.99 -24.23
N GLN A 200 -2.15 -3.06 -25.23
CA GLN A 200 -1.99 -3.93 -26.39
C GLN A 200 -0.75 -3.58 -27.21
N GLU A 201 -0.54 -2.28 -27.52
CA GLU A 201 0.67 -1.80 -28.20
C GLU A 201 1.95 -2.20 -27.44
N LEU A 202 1.97 -2.07 -26.10
CA LEU A 202 3.13 -2.47 -25.31
C LEU A 202 3.36 -3.98 -25.36
N LEU A 203 2.30 -4.78 -25.27
CA LEU A 203 2.40 -6.23 -25.41
C LEU A 203 2.96 -6.61 -26.80
N ASP A 204 2.47 -6.00 -27.87
CA ASP A 204 2.95 -6.27 -29.23
C ASP A 204 4.45 -5.94 -29.40
N LEU A 205 4.93 -4.84 -28.77
CA LEU A 205 6.35 -4.50 -28.74
C LEU A 205 7.21 -5.53 -27.96
N LEU A 206 6.61 -6.30 -27.07
CA LEU A 206 7.30 -7.29 -26.24
C LEU A 206 7.22 -8.71 -26.81
N ALA A 207 6.52 -8.94 -27.91
CA ALA A 207 6.25 -10.26 -28.46
C ALA A 207 7.52 -11.09 -28.71
N ASP A 208 8.57 -10.46 -29.22
CA ASP A 208 9.85 -11.10 -29.57
C ASP A 208 10.92 -11.00 -28.48
N SER A 209 10.58 -10.45 -27.31
CA SER A 209 11.54 -10.25 -26.21
C SER A 209 11.89 -11.53 -25.43
N GLY A 210 11.12 -12.60 -25.60
CA GLY A 210 11.25 -13.83 -24.82
C GLY A 210 10.78 -13.72 -23.37
N VAL A 211 10.27 -12.55 -22.95
CA VAL A 211 9.80 -12.30 -21.58
C VAL A 211 8.31 -12.68 -21.45
N ARG A 212 7.95 -13.42 -20.43
CA ARG A 212 6.55 -13.72 -20.10
C ARG A 212 5.91 -12.56 -19.34
N ILE A 213 4.60 -12.36 -19.54
CA ILE A 213 3.82 -11.32 -18.87
C ILE A 213 2.73 -11.97 -18.03
N LYS A 214 2.56 -11.53 -16.78
CA LYS A 214 1.49 -11.99 -15.89
C LYS A 214 0.52 -10.85 -15.59
N LEU A 215 -0.78 -11.16 -15.70
CA LEU A 215 -1.87 -10.22 -15.49
C LEU A 215 -2.71 -10.65 -14.28
N PRO A 216 -2.45 -10.10 -13.07
CA PRO A 216 -3.33 -10.30 -11.93
C PRO A 216 -4.59 -9.44 -12.05
N TRP A 217 -5.66 -9.87 -11.39
CA TRP A 217 -6.95 -9.17 -11.33
C TRP A 217 -7.65 -9.44 -10.00
N GLY A 218 -8.57 -8.56 -9.61
CA GLY A 218 -9.34 -8.67 -8.36
C GLY A 218 -10.85 -8.72 -8.58
N ALA A 219 -11.35 -8.07 -9.65
CA ALA A 219 -12.77 -7.97 -9.96
C ALA A 219 -13.10 -8.57 -11.33
N PRO A 220 -14.34 -9.04 -11.58
CA PRO A 220 -14.72 -9.67 -12.86
C PRO A 220 -14.47 -8.81 -14.11
N HIS A 221 -14.66 -7.49 -14.02
CA HIS A 221 -14.39 -6.58 -15.15
C HIS A 221 -12.88 -6.44 -15.43
N GLU A 222 -12.03 -6.58 -14.41
CA GLU A 222 -10.58 -6.60 -14.56
C GLU A 222 -10.11 -7.92 -15.19
N GLU A 223 -10.72 -9.06 -14.80
CA GLU A 223 -10.51 -10.34 -15.43
C GLU A 223 -10.84 -10.30 -16.92
N ALA A 224 -12.01 -9.74 -17.27
CA ALA A 224 -12.43 -9.59 -18.66
C ALA A 224 -11.42 -8.76 -19.48
N ARG A 225 -10.88 -7.66 -18.90
CA ARG A 225 -9.81 -6.88 -19.52
C ARG A 225 -8.54 -7.70 -19.69
N ALA A 226 -8.09 -8.41 -18.65
CA ALA A 226 -6.90 -9.26 -18.73
C ALA A 226 -7.02 -10.32 -19.84
N LYS A 227 -8.18 -10.95 -20.00
CA LYS A 227 -8.44 -11.91 -21.06
C LYS A 227 -8.34 -11.29 -22.46
N ARG A 228 -8.90 -10.07 -22.67
CA ARG A 228 -8.74 -9.36 -23.94
C ARG A 228 -7.29 -8.99 -24.24
N LEU A 229 -6.52 -8.60 -23.23
CA LEU A 229 -5.09 -8.31 -23.39
C LEU A 229 -4.27 -9.55 -23.72
N ALA A 230 -4.65 -10.71 -23.20
CA ALA A 230 -3.96 -11.98 -23.46
C ALA A 230 -4.38 -12.66 -24.77
N GLU A 231 -5.47 -12.23 -25.40
CA GLU A 231 -6.01 -12.86 -26.60
C GLU A 231 -4.97 -12.92 -27.73
N GLY A 232 -4.71 -14.12 -28.24
CA GLY A 232 -3.72 -14.36 -29.30
C GLY A 232 -2.25 -14.23 -28.88
N ARG A 233 -1.94 -14.13 -27.57
CA ARG A 233 -0.57 -13.93 -27.05
C ARG A 233 -0.18 -15.01 -26.05
N GLU A 234 0.50 -16.08 -26.49
CA GLU A 234 0.89 -17.23 -25.66
C GLU A 234 1.87 -16.86 -24.53
N TYR A 235 2.61 -15.74 -24.65
CA TYR A 235 3.54 -15.25 -23.65
C TYR A 235 2.84 -14.43 -22.55
N VAL A 236 1.51 -14.18 -22.65
CA VAL A 236 0.71 -13.44 -21.68
C VAL A 236 -0.18 -14.40 -20.90
N GLU A 237 0.00 -14.44 -19.60
CA GLU A 237 -0.73 -15.30 -18.67
C GLU A 237 -1.73 -14.49 -17.85
N VAL A 238 -3.02 -14.81 -17.95
CA VAL A 238 -4.03 -14.30 -17.03
C VAL A 238 -4.00 -15.18 -15.79
N LEU A 239 -3.65 -14.57 -14.64
CA LEU A 239 -3.57 -15.33 -13.40
C LEU A 239 -4.96 -15.74 -12.88
N PRO A 240 -5.06 -16.83 -12.10
CA PRO A 240 -6.28 -17.14 -11.39
C PRO A 240 -6.60 -16.07 -10.34
N ARG A 241 -7.81 -16.09 -9.78
CA ARG A 241 -8.14 -15.25 -8.64
C ARG A 241 -7.25 -15.61 -7.44
N MET A 242 -6.59 -14.63 -6.87
CA MET A 242 -5.57 -14.79 -5.85
C MET A 242 -5.89 -13.99 -4.58
N SER A 243 -5.41 -14.47 -3.44
CA SER A 243 -5.34 -13.67 -2.23
C SER A 243 -4.29 -12.56 -2.37
N LEU A 244 -4.33 -11.55 -1.51
CA LEU A 244 -3.35 -10.47 -1.52
C LEU A 244 -1.93 -11.00 -1.29
N GLU A 245 -1.77 -12.00 -0.43
CA GLU A 245 -0.48 -12.65 -0.16
C GLU A 245 0.07 -13.39 -1.39
N GLN A 246 -0.79 -14.11 -2.11
CA GLN A 246 -0.40 -14.77 -3.37
C GLN A 246 0.02 -13.74 -4.44
N VAL A 247 -0.71 -12.62 -4.54
CA VAL A 247 -0.31 -11.52 -5.43
C VAL A 247 1.04 -10.93 -5.00
N ALA A 248 1.25 -10.72 -3.70
CA ALA A 248 2.53 -10.24 -3.17
C ALA A 248 3.67 -11.19 -3.51
N GLN A 249 3.48 -12.51 -3.42
CA GLN A 249 4.47 -13.51 -3.82
C GLN A 249 4.79 -13.43 -5.31
N VAL A 250 3.79 -13.26 -6.18
CA VAL A 250 3.99 -13.07 -7.63
C VAL A 250 4.79 -11.79 -7.90
N LEU A 251 4.46 -10.68 -7.22
CA LEU A 251 5.19 -9.42 -7.36
C LEU A 251 6.63 -9.53 -6.84
N ALA A 252 6.83 -10.20 -5.70
CA ALA A 252 8.17 -10.41 -5.12
C ALA A 252 9.11 -11.21 -6.03
N SER A 253 8.56 -12.14 -6.82
CA SER A 253 9.32 -12.97 -7.76
C SER A 253 9.41 -12.38 -9.18
N ALA A 254 8.74 -11.25 -9.45
CA ALA A 254 8.77 -10.60 -10.75
C ALA A 254 10.15 -9.97 -11.02
N ARG A 255 10.57 -9.96 -12.29
CA ARG A 255 11.76 -9.22 -12.75
C ARG A 255 11.53 -7.71 -12.66
N ALA A 256 10.34 -7.26 -13.08
CA ALA A 256 9.86 -5.89 -12.95
C ALA A 256 8.33 -5.83 -13.08
N VAL A 257 7.77 -4.67 -12.78
CA VAL A 257 6.34 -4.40 -12.85
C VAL A 257 6.09 -3.13 -13.66
N VAL A 258 5.10 -3.16 -14.53
CA VAL A 258 4.50 -1.96 -15.14
C VAL A 258 3.13 -1.79 -14.54
N SER A 259 2.85 -0.64 -13.97
CA SER A 259 1.61 -0.42 -13.21
C SER A 259 0.95 0.91 -13.52
N VAL A 260 -0.36 0.97 -13.44
CA VAL A 260 -1.07 2.23 -13.21
C VAL A 260 -0.97 2.60 -11.72
N ASP A 261 -1.34 3.81 -11.36
CA ASP A 261 -1.39 4.26 -9.96
C ASP A 261 -2.50 3.51 -9.20
N THR A 262 -2.12 2.47 -8.48
CA THR A 262 -3.00 1.53 -7.75
C THR A 262 -2.36 1.05 -6.45
N GLY A 263 -3.16 0.46 -5.57
CA GLY A 263 -2.65 -0.12 -4.30
C GLY A 263 -1.56 -1.18 -4.51
N LEU A 264 -1.65 -2.00 -5.55
CA LEU A 264 -0.63 -3.00 -5.88
C LEU A 264 0.69 -2.39 -6.38
N SER A 265 0.66 -1.18 -6.96
CA SER A 265 1.88 -0.43 -7.29
C SER A 265 2.68 -0.08 -6.02
N HIS A 266 1.98 0.36 -4.96
CA HIS A 266 2.62 0.60 -3.66
C HIS A 266 3.11 -0.69 -3.00
N LEU A 267 2.42 -1.82 -3.20
CA LEU A 267 2.90 -3.12 -2.74
C LEU A 267 4.17 -3.53 -3.47
N THR A 268 4.25 -3.29 -4.77
CA THR A 268 5.47 -3.52 -5.57
C THR A 268 6.65 -2.71 -5.02
N ALA A 269 6.40 -1.43 -4.68
CA ALA A 269 7.41 -0.57 -4.05
C ALA A 269 7.86 -1.12 -2.69
N ALA A 270 6.92 -1.58 -1.87
CA ALA A 270 7.19 -2.15 -0.56
C ALA A 270 7.98 -3.48 -0.61
N LEU A 271 7.88 -4.19 -1.73
CA LEU A 271 8.68 -5.39 -2.02
C LEU A 271 10.05 -5.08 -2.66
N ASP A 272 10.40 -3.80 -2.80
CA ASP A 272 11.65 -3.30 -3.41
C ASP A 272 11.87 -3.79 -4.85
N LYS A 273 10.80 -3.98 -5.62
CA LYS A 273 10.87 -4.42 -7.02
C LYS A 273 10.92 -3.22 -7.97
N PRO A 274 11.66 -3.34 -9.09
CA PRO A 274 11.60 -2.36 -10.17
C PRO A 274 10.16 -2.18 -10.65
N ASN A 275 9.65 -0.96 -10.58
CA ASN A 275 8.26 -0.65 -10.90
C ASN A 275 8.17 0.62 -11.73
N PHE A 276 7.57 0.52 -12.89
CA PHE A 276 7.30 1.63 -13.81
C PHE A 276 5.85 2.05 -13.65
N THR A 277 5.62 3.04 -12.79
CA THR A 277 4.25 3.48 -12.49
C THR A 277 3.84 4.61 -13.41
N LEU A 278 2.73 4.40 -14.11
CA LEU A 278 2.12 5.36 -15.04
C LEU A 278 1.19 6.29 -14.25
N TYR A 279 1.63 7.54 -14.09
CA TYR A 279 0.87 8.56 -13.37
C TYR A 279 0.15 9.51 -14.32
N GLY A 280 -1.12 9.72 -14.07
CA GLY A 280 -1.92 10.77 -14.67
C GLY A 280 -2.09 11.96 -13.72
N PRO A 281 -3.29 12.12 -13.11
CA PRO A 281 -3.62 13.28 -12.29
C PRO A 281 -2.99 13.29 -10.90
N THR A 282 -2.42 12.16 -10.45
CA THR A 282 -1.80 12.06 -9.13
C THR A 282 -0.43 12.73 -9.09
N ASP A 283 -0.13 13.46 -8.02
CA ASP A 283 1.21 13.94 -7.73
C ASP A 283 2.03 12.83 -7.04
N PRO A 284 2.98 12.19 -7.74
CA PRO A 284 3.78 11.12 -7.16
C PRO A 284 4.78 11.60 -6.10
N GLY A 285 5.10 12.89 -6.05
CA GLY A 285 5.95 13.47 -5.01
C GLY A 285 5.32 13.43 -3.62
N LEU A 286 3.97 13.39 -3.54
CA LEU A 286 3.24 13.35 -2.29
C LEU A 286 2.79 11.93 -1.88
N ILE A 287 2.37 11.11 -2.85
CA ILE A 287 1.75 9.80 -2.58
C ILE A 287 2.14 8.72 -3.58
N GLY A 288 3.20 8.90 -4.35
CA GLY A 288 3.66 7.93 -5.33
C GLY A 288 4.38 6.72 -4.76
N GLY A 289 4.95 5.91 -5.64
CA GLY A 289 5.84 4.82 -5.26
C GLY A 289 7.06 5.37 -4.53
N TYR A 290 7.36 4.83 -3.36
CA TYR A 290 8.46 5.26 -2.51
C TYR A 290 9.53 4.17 -2.47
N GLY A 291 10.75 4.52 -2.82
CA GLY A 291 11.88 3.59 -2.88
C GLY A 291 12.79 3.87 -4.08
N LYS A 292 14.01 3.33 -4.04
CA LYS A 292 15.04 3.56 -5.08
C LYS A 292 14.73 2.89 -6.42
N ASN A 293 13.92 1.83 -6.42
CA ASN A 293 13.58 1.04 -7.62
C ASN A 293 12.23 1.49 -8.25
N GLN A 294 11.77 2.71 -7.91
CA GLN A 294 10.51 3.25 -8.41
C GLN A 294 10.74 4.24 -9.54
N HIS A 295 10.20 3.92 -10.72
CA HIS A 295 10.30 4.75 -11.92
C HIS A 295 8.96 5.45 -12.16
N ILE A 296 8.97 6.77 -12.06
CA ILE A 296 7.79 7.61 -12.30
C ILE A 296 7.69 7.89 -13.79
N VAL A 297 6.61 7.42 -14.43
CA VAL A 297 6.32 7.68 -15.83
C VAL A 297 5.12 8.61 -15.93
N ARG A 298 5.33 9.82 -16.44
CA ARG A 298 4.29 10.85 -16.59
C ARG A 298 4.25 11.36 -18.03
N PRO A 299 3.09 11.81 -18.52
CA PRO A 299 3.02 12.56 -19.76
C PRO A 299 3.79 13.87 -19.63
N GLU A 300 4.31 14.38 -20.73
CA GLU A 300 5.17 15.59 -20.71
C GLU A 300 4.35 16.87 -20.54
N ASN A 301 3.18 16.96 -21.18
CA ASN A 301 2.40 18.19 -21.30
C ASN A 301 0.93 18.05 -20.89
N SER A 302 0.56 16.99 -20.20
CA SER A 302 -0.83 16.74 -19.78
C SER A 302 -0.89 16.03 -18.42
N ALA A 303 -2.11 15.76 -17.95
CA ALA A 303 -2.37 14.90 -16.81
C ALA A 303 -3.05 13.59 -17.22
N SER A 304 -3.12 13.29 -18.52
CA SER A 304 -3.74 12.05 -19.03
C SER A 304 -2.72 10.93 -19.18
N THR A 305 -2.96 9.80 -18.55
CA THR A 305 -2.14 8.59 -18.77
C THR A 305 -2.12 8.16 -20.24
N GLY A 306 -3.18 8.44 -21.01
CA GLY A 306 -3.29 8.12 -22.44
C GLY A 306 -2.19 8.73 -23.31
N ASP A 307 -1.57 9.83 -22.86
CA ASP A 307 -0.48 10.50 -23.57
C ASP A 307 0.89 9.84 -23.29
N ILE A 308 0.97 8.87 -22.40
CA ILE A 308 2.13 8.01 -22.22
C ILE A 308 2.09 6.96 -23.33
N THR A 309 3.08 6.97 -24.24
CA THR A 309 3.15 6.01 -25.34
C THR A 309 3.70 4.65 -24.91
N ALA A 310 3.26 3.57 -25.53
CA ALA A 310 3.77 2.23 -25.29
C ALA A 310 5.28 2.13 -25.63
N SER A 311 5.71 2.78 -26.71
CA SER A 311 7.13 2.84 -27.09
C SER A 311 8.01 3.47 -26.01
N ARG A 312 7.53 4.48 -25.31
CA ARG A 312 8.28 5.10 -24.19
C ARG A 312 8.44 4.12 -23.03
N VAL A 313 7.38 3.39 -22.66
CA VAL A 313 7.46 2.38 -21.60
C VAL A 313 8.39 1.25 -22.00
N HIS A 314 8.28 0.76 -23.24
CA HIS A 314 9.18 -0.27 -23.81
C HIS A 314 10.65 0.19 -23.74
N LEU A 315 10.96 1.41 -24.18
CA LEU A 315 12.32 1.96 -24.14
C LEU A 315 12.86 2.02 -22.71
N LEU A 316 12.03 2.40 -21.72
CA LEU A 316 12.43 2.43 -20.32
C LEU A 316 12.77 1.03 -19.79
N LEU A 317 11.97 0.01 -20.12
CA LEU A 317 12.25 -1.37 -19.76
C LEU A 317 13.55 -1.86 -20.39
N HIS A 318 13.76 -1.58 -21.67
CA HIS A 318 14.97 -1.94 -22.40
C HIS A 318 16.22 -1.30 -21.79
N ASN A 319 16.19 0.00 -21.52
CA ASN A 319 17.33 0.76 -20.96
C ASN A 319 17.72 0.28 -19.54
N GLN A 320 16.80 -0.36 -18.82
CA GLN A 320 17.08 -0.98 -17.53
C GLN A 320 17.53 -2.44 -17.64
N GLY A 321 17.69 -2.99 -18.85
CA GLY A 321 18.11 -4.36 -19.08
C GLY A 321 17.07 -5.40 -18.60
N LEU A 322 15.78 -5.07 -18.70
CA LEU A 322 14.68 -5.90 -18.20
C LEU A 322 14.01 -6.74 -19.28
N LEU A 323 14.38 -6.51 -20.52
CA LEU A 323 13.90 -7.28 -21.71
C LEU A 323 14.96 -8.24 -22.18
#